data_a8995b901395c12f1b5df082edab22d7
#
_entry.id   a8995b901395c12f1b5df082edab22d7
#
_cell.length_a   1.000
_cell.length_b   1.000
_cell.length_c   1.000
_cell.angle_alpha   90.00
_cell.angle_beta   90.00
_cell.angle_gamma   90.00
#
_symmetry.space_group_name_H-M   'P 1'
#
loop_
_entity.id
_entity.type
_entity.pdbx_description
1 polymer ?
#
loop_
_entity_poly.entity_id
_entity_poly.type
_entity_poly.pdbx_seq_one_letter_code
_entity_poly.pdbx_strand_id
1 'polypeptide(L)'
;MTNNKWQRSMYDHLFASKTIGSKAWAIKAEKEADFLVEALNLSPGAKILDLPCGTGRHSLQFARYAFSVTGVDISQSCIDIAKKQSRHKNVKYQIGDMSALQRFKSKFDAVTNLFTSFGYFSTDQENKAVLRGMVQCLKPGGKIVINTINRNFLLGVYKPALWTIDRDTITVQASIFDVKTKYNESYVCIVNEKTGVGTARYHRVRLYSPDEMLRLMKQCGCTKVKVWGDFDGRPLNKKSSTHPIYIGQKA
;
A
#
# COMPACT_ATOMS: atom_id res chain seq x y z
N MET A 1 -19.14 0.39 -13.89
CA MET A 1 -18.86 1.05 -12.58
C MET A 1 -18.56 -0.05 -11.60
N THR A 2 -17.30 -0.28 -11.25
CA THR A 2 -16.90 -1.31 -10.30
C THR A 2 -17.42 -0.94 -8.92
N ASN A 3 -18.15 -1.87 -8.29
CA ASN A 3 -18.76 -1.65 -6.98
C ASN A 3 -17.69 -1.76 -5.88
N ASN A 4 -16.89 -0.70 -5.70
CA ASN A 4 -15.78 -0.62 -4.72
C ASN A 4 -16.27 -0.49 -3.25
N LYS A 5 -17.53 -0.88 -2.96
CA LYS A 5 -18.10 -0.77 -1.60
C LYS A 5 -17.28 -1.53 -0.54
N TRP A 6 -16.74 -2.71 -0.87
CA TRP A 6 -15.96 -3.51 0.06
C TRP A 6 -14.61 -2.87 0.41
N GLN A 7 -13.96 -2.18 -0.54
CA GLN A 7 -12.70 -1.47 -0.30
C GLN A 7 -12.88 -0.34 0.71
N ARG A 8 -14.01 0.38 0.65
CA ARG A 8 -14.35 1.42 1.62
C ARG A 8 -14.60 0.85 3.01
N SER A 9 -15.32 -0.27 3.12
CA SER A 9 -15.62 -0.92 4.40
C SER A 9 -14.40 -1.58 5.05
N MET A 10 -13.40 -1.98 4.27
CA MET A 10 -12.18 -2.64 4.76
C MET A 10 -11.36 -1.73 5.69
N TYR A 11 -11.34 -0.41 5.42
CA TYR A 11 -10.60 0.58 6.16
C TYR A 11 -11.50 1.45 7.05
N ASP A 12 -12.53 0.84 7.67
CA ASP A 12 -13.35 1.58 8.61
C ASP A 12 -12.54 2.08 9.83
N HIS A 13 -13.15 2.98 10.58
CA HIS A 13 -12.52 3.67 11.70
C HIS A 13 -11.92 2.72 12.73
N LEU A 14 -12.54 1.57 13.01
CA LEU A 14 -12.08 0.64 14.04
C LEU A 14 -10.75 -0.03 13.62
N PHE A 15 -10.65 -0.46 12.37
CA PHE A 15 -9.43 -1.06 11.85
C PHE A 15 -8.30 -0.01 11.74
N ALA A 16 -8.60 1.14 11.17
CA ALA A 16 -7.62 2.21 11.01
C ALA A 16 -7.06 2.70 12.36
N SER A 17 -7.91 2.87 13.38
CA SER A 17 -7.48 3.42 14.68
C SER A 17 -6.71 2.41 15.54
N LYS A 18 -7.13 1.14 15.59
CA LYS A 18 -6.50 0.15 16.48
C LYS A 18 -5.28 -0.55 15.89
N THR A 19 -5.25 -0.78 14.58
CA THR A 19 -4.17 -1.52 13.93
C THR A 19 -3.17 -0.58 13.26
N ILE A 20 -3.65 0.24 12.31
CA ILE A 20 -2.78 1.06 11.45
C ILE A 20 -2.39 2.39 12.14
N GLY A 21 -3.16 2.85 13.11
CA GLY A 21 -2.91 4.09 13.87
C GLY A 21 -2.09 3.92 15.14
N SER A 22 -1.58 2.71 15.45
CA SER A 22 -0.83 2.47 16.69
C SER A 22 0.56 3.11 16.67
N LYS A 23 1.11 3.39 17.89
CA LYS A 23 2.47 3.94 18.06
C LYS A 23 3.55 3.04 17.41
N ALA A 24 3.38 1.72 17.49
CA ALA A 24 4.31 0.76 16.87
C ALA A 24 4.35 0.92 15.34
N TRP A 25 3.20 1.15 14.71
CA TRP A 25 3.11 1.41 13.26
C TRP A 25 3.70 2.75 12.86
N ALA A 26 3.63 3.77 13.73
CA ALA A 26 4.26 5.06 13.48
C ALA A 26 5.79 4.95 13.48
N ILE A 27 6.38 4.24 14.46
CA ILE A 27 7.83 3.96 14.53
C ILE A 27 8.29 3.16 13.30
N LYS A 28 7.51 2.17 12.90
CA LYS A 28 7.81 1.39 11.71
C LYS A 28 7.81 2.26 10.45
N ALA A 29 6.82 3.17 10.32
CA ALA A 29 6.73 4.08 9.18
C ALA A 29 7.92 5.05 9.09
N GLU A 30 8.51 5.45 10.20
CA GLU A 30 9.72 6.28 10.23
C GLU A 30 10.90 5.56 9.57
N LYS A 31 11.23 4.35 10.02
CA LYS A 31 12.31 3.53 9.41
C LYS A 31 12.06 3.21 7.94
N GLU A 32 10.81 2.92 7.58
CA GLU A 32 10.42 2.67 6.18
C GLU A 32 10.61 3.92 5.32
N ALA A 33 10.28 5.10 5.86
CA ALA A 33 10.47 6.38 5.17
C ALA A 33 11.95 6.75 5.02
N ASP A 34 12.78 6.52 6.04
CA ASP A 34 14.24 6.76 5.99
C ASP A 34 14.86 6.02 4.80
N PHE A 35 14.57 4.72 4.69
CA PHE A 35 15.00 3.90 3.54
C PHE A 35 14.50 4.46 2.21
N LEU A 36 13.21 4.83 2.14
CA LEU A 36 12.61 5.32 0.88
C LEU A 36 13.18 6.68 0.47
N VAL A 37 13.45 7.58 1.41
CA VAL A 37 14.04 8.89 1.15
C VAL A 37 15.43 8.73 0.53
N GLU A 38 16.25 7.85 1.10
CA GLU A 38 17.56 7.52 0.56
C GLU A 38 17.46 6.89 -0.84
N ALA A 39 16.64 5.85 -1.00
CA ALA A 39 16.48 5.12 -2.26
C ALA A 39 15.88 5.97 -3.37
N LEU A 40 14.97 6.89 -3.03
CA LEU A 40 14.38 7.83 -3.97
C LEU A 40 15.36 8.93 -4.36
N ASN A 41 16.25 9.33 -3.47
CA ASN A 41 17.26 10.39 -3.70
C ASN A 41 16.63 11.62 -4.40
N LEU A 42 15.63 12.21 -3.75
CA LEU A 42 14.90 13.39 -4.23
C LEU A 42 15.38 14.64 -3.49
N SER A 43 15.36 15.77 -4.18
CA SER A 43 15.69 17.07 -3.54
C SER A 43 14.57 17.52 -2.58
N PRO A 44 14.91 18.28 -1.53
CA PRO A 44 13.89 18.94 -0.69
C PRO A 44 12.89 19.73 -1.53
N GLY A 45 11.62 19.71 -1.12
CA GLY A 45 10.52 20.31 -1.88
C GLY A 45 9.94 19.45 -3.00
N ALA A 46 10.54 18.29 -3.30
CA ALA A 46 9.99 17.35 -4.28
C ALA A 46 8.54 16.96 -3.92
N LYS A 47 7.72 16.79 -4.95
CA LYS A 47 6.28 16.48 -4.81
C LYS A 47 6.08 14.97 -4.80
N ILE A 48 5.49 14.45 -3.73
CA ILE A 48 5.16 13.03 -3.56
C ILE A 48 3.65 12.84 -3.56
N LEU A 49 3.15 11.87 -4.33
CA LEU A 49 1.80 11.33 -4.22
C LEU A 49 1.84 10.02 -3.45
N ASP A 50 1.25 9.99 -2.26
CA ASP A 50 1.11 8.78 -1.43
C ASP A 50 -0.28 8.19 -1.66
N LEU A 51 -0.36 6.98 -2.24
CA LEU A 51 -1.59 6.45 -2.81
C LEU A 51 -1.68 4.91 -2.70
N PRO A 52 -2.60 4.35 -1.91
CA PRO A 52 -3.44 5.01 -0.93
C PRO A 52 -2.63 5.38 0.33
N CYS A 53 -2.94 6.53 0.93
CA CYS A 53 -2.17 7.01 2.09
C CYS A 53 -2.66 6.44 3.43
N GLY A 54 -3.82 5.81 3.48
CA GLY A 54 -4.44 5.37 4.72
C GLY A 54 -4.58 6.52 5.73
N THR A 55 -4.16 6.28 6.97
CA THR A 55 -4.15 7.30 8.05
C THR A 55 -2.96 8.26 7.98
N GLY A 56 -2.21 8.27 6.87
CA GLY A 56 -1.16 9.26 6.59
C GLY A 56 0.19 9.00 7.27
N ARG A 57 0.45 7.79 7.79
CA ARG A 57 1.67 7.50 8.54
C ARG A 57 2.96 7.74 7.74
N HIS A 58 3.03 7.33 6.47
CA HIS A 58 4.17 7.60 5.59
C HIS A 58 4.16 9.03 5.04
N SER A 59 2.98 9.53 4.66
CA SER A 59 2.81 10.91 4.21
C SER A 59 3.40 11.92 5.20
N LEU A 60 3.16 11.71 6.51
CA LEU A 60 3.71 12.57 7.57
C LEU A 60 5.24 12.49 7.63
N GLN A 61 5.80 11.28 7.52
CA GLN A 61 7.26 11.11 7.54
C GLN A 61 7.91 11.80 6.33
N PHE A 62 7.39 11.61 5.12
CA PHE A 62 7.89 12.30 3.93
C PHE A 62 7.82 13.84 4.08
N ALA A 63 6.75 14.36 4.70
CA ALA A 63 6.64 15.80 4.96
C ALA A 63 7.71 16.31 5.94
N ARG A 64 8.15 15.50 6.92
CA ARG A 64 9.26 15.82 7.83
C ARG A 64 10.59 15.94 7.11
N TYR A 65 10.78 15.20 6.01
CA TYR A 65 11.93 15.33 5.10
C TYR A 65 11.78 16.49 4.10
N ALA A 66 10.93 17.47 4.41
CA ALA A 66 10.66 18.64 3.60
C ALA A 66 10.10 18.35 2.20
N PHE A 67 9.53 17.18 1.94
CA PHE A 67 8.80 16.91 0.70
C PHE A 67 7.38 17.53 0.75
N SER A 68 6.87 17.93 -0.41
CA SER A 68 5.48 18.37 -0.57
C SER A 68 4.60 17.16 -0.87
N VAL A 69 3.81 16.71 0.09
CA VAL A 69 3.07 15.44 0.01
C VAL A 69 1.59 15.66 -0.27
N THR A 70 1.06 14.88 -1.21
CA THR A 70 -0.37 14.73 -1.43
C THR A 70 -0.75 13.29 -1.07
N GLY A 71 -1.44 13.11 0.06
CA GLY A 71 -2.01 11.84 0.46
C GLY A 71 -3.41 11.66 -0.09
N VAL A 72 -3.68 10.56 -0.76
CA VAL A 72 -4.99 10.22 -1.34
C VAL A 72 -5.43 8.86 -0.85
N ASP A 73 -6.66 8.75 -0.37
CA ASP A 73 -7.29 7.49 0.02
C ASP A 73 -8.77 7.49 -0.32
N ILE A 74 -9.34 6.31 -0.55
CA ILE A 74 -10.78 6.15 -0.84
C ILE A 74 -11.63 6.22 0.44
N SER A 75 -11.04 5.95 1.61
CA SER A 75 -11.71 5.91 2.90
C SER A 75 -11.77 7.31 3.53
N GLN A 76 -12.99 7.82 3.73
CA GLN A 76 -13.22 9.07 4.44
C GLN A 76 -12.66 9.00 5.87
N SER A 77 -12.90 7.89 6.58
CA SER A 77 -12.44 7.71 7.97
C SER A 77 -10.91 7.73 8.08
N CYS A 78 -10.20 7.12 7.12
CA CYS A 78 -8.73 7.21 7.06
C CYS A 78 -8.25 8.65 6.84
N ILE A 79 -8.87 9.38 5.92
CA ILE A 79 -8.54 10.78 5.64
C ILE A 79 -8.81 11.68 6.85
N ASP A 80 -9.91 11.47 7.57
CA ASP A 80 -10.24 12.24 8.76
C ASP A 80 -9.22 12.00 9.89
N ILE A 81 -8.79 10.75 10.08
CA ILE A 81 -7.73 10.40 11.02
C ILE A 81 -6.41 11.03 10.57
N ALA A 82 -6.04 10.94 9.30
CA ALA A 82 -4.81 11.52 8.76
C ALA A 82 -4.74 13.03 9.00
N LYS A 83 -5.83 13.75 8.75
CA LYS A 83 -5.96 15.21 9.01
C LYS A 83 -5.86 15.56 10.49
N LYS A 84 -6.41 14.71 11.39
CA LYS A 84 -6.33 14.90 12.84
C LYS A 84 -4.92 14.66 13.38
N GLN A 85 -4.25 13.62 12.88
CA GLN A 85 -2.93 13.21 13.34
C GLN A 85 -1.80 14.08 12.79
N SER A 86 -2.01 14.72 11.66
CA SER A 86 -0.97 15.53 11.00
C SER A 86 -1.52 16.87 10.53
N ARG A 87 -1.04 17.94 11.17
CA ARG A 87 -1.21 19.34 10.73
C ARG A 87 0.06 19.90 10.09
N HIS A 88 0.92 19.03 9.55
CA HIS A 88 2.18 19.45 8.94
C HIS A 88 1.89 20.26 7.66
N LYS A 89 2.50 21.46 7.52
CA LYS A 89 2.24 22.39 6.40
C LYS A 89 2.52 21.81 5.02
N ASN A 90 3.42 20.83 4.93
CA ASN A 90 3.85 20.21 3.67
C ASN A 90 3.01 18.98 3.28
N VAL A 91 1.94 18.64 3.99
CA VAL A 91 1.07 17.52 3.61
C VAL A 91 -0.37 17.98 3.43
N LYS A 92 -1.00 17.47 2.35
CA LYS A 92 -2.43 17.67 2.05
C LYS A 92 -3.08 16.30 1.86
N TYR A 93 -4.19 16.06 2.58
CA TYR A 93 -4.96 14.82 2.46
C TYR A 93 -6.28 15.06 1.74
N GLN A 94 -6.63 14.17 0.82
CA GLN A 94 -7.88 14.25 0.07
C GLN A 94 -8.45 12.88 -0.25
N ILE A 95 -9.78 12.81 -0.36
CA ILE A 95 -10.46 11.61 -0.82
C ILE A 95 -10.24 11.44 -2.31
N GLY A 96 -9.98 10.21 -2.72
CA GLY A 96 -9.87 9.85 -4.13
C GLY A 96 -9.69 8.35 -4.34
N ASP A 97 -10.04 7.92 -5.54
CA ASP A 97 -9.88 6.55 -5.98
C ASP A 97 -8.60 6.44 -6.84
N MET A 98 -7.77 5.42 -6.57
CA MET A 98 -6.55 5.17 -7.33
C MET A 98 -6.81 4.74 -8.80
N SER A 99 -8.05 4.49 -9.18
CA SER A 99 -8.46 4.30 -10.56
C SER A 99 -8.75 5.60 -11.32
N ALA A 100 -8.85 6.74 -10.62
CA ALA A 100 -9.26 8.04 -11.18
C ALA A 100 -8.17 9.12 -10.96
N LEU A 101 -7.03 8.93 -11.60
CA LEU A 101 -5.82 9.74 -11.36
C LEU A 101 -5.55 10.85 -12.41
N GLN A 102 -6.44 11.07 -13.37
CA GLN A 102 -6.22 11.99 -14.50
C GLN A 102 -5.85 13.41 -14.06
N ARG A 103 -6.45 13.89 -12.97
CA ARG A 103 -6.15 15.23 -12.39
C ARG A 103 -4.72 15.39 -11.88
N PHE A 104 -3.98 14.28 -11.70
CA PHE A 104 -2.63 14.24 -11.18
C PHE A 104 -1.54 14.03 -12.25
N LYS A 105 -1.92 13.93 -13.52
CA LYS A 105 -1.00 13.67 -14.63
C LYS A 105 0.21 14.60 -14.60
N SER A 106 1.41 14.01 -14.66
CA SER A 106 2.72 14.69 -14.75
C SER A 106 2.98 15.76 -13.66
N LYS A 107 2.51 15.54 -12.44
CA LYS A 107 2.63 16.52 -11.34
C LYS A 107 3.66 16.16 -10.27
N PHE A 108 4.05 14.88 -10.15
CA PHE A 108 4.83 14.38 -9.02
C PHE A 108 6.22 13.91 -9.42
N ASP A 109 7.17 14.12 -8.51
CA ASP A 109 8.53 13.61 -8.59
C ASP A 109 8.60 12.14 -8.13
N ALA A 110 7.70 11.75 -7.19
CA ALA A 110 7.49 10.35 -6.82
C ALA A 110 6.01 10.03 -6.59
N VAL A 111 5.67 8.75 -6.81
CA VAL A 111 4.40 8.13 -6.41
C VAL A 111 4.71 6.91 -5.55
N THR A 112 4.08 6.80 -4.39
CA THR A 112 4.23 5.66 -3.48
C THR A 112 2.93 4.88 -3.36
N ASN A 113 3.03 3.54 -3.47
CA ASN A 113 1.95 2.61 -3.16
C ASN A 113 2.53 1.54 -2.24
N LEU A 114 2.25 1.68 -0.96
CA LEU A 114 2.92 0.95 0.11
C LEU A 114 1.97 0.00 0.82
N PHE A 115 2.55 -0.95 1.57
CA PHE A 115 1.85 -1.85 2.46
C PHE A 115 0.77 -2.69 1.76
N THR A 116 1.15 -3.34 0.66
CA THR A 116 0.26 -4.26 -0.10
C THR A 116 -1.07 -3.62 -0.50
N SER A 117 -1.02 -2.37 -0.96
CA SER A 117 -2.22 -1.67 -1.43
C SER A 117 -2.47 -1.84 -2.94
N PHE A 118 -1.59 -2.55 -3.64
CA PHE A 118 -1.71 -2.89 -5.05
C PHE A 118 -2.32 -4.28 -5.25
N GLY A 119 -3.18 -4.45 -6.26
CA GLY A 119 -3.77 -5.74 -6.61
C GLY A 119 -5.25 -5.90 -6.23
N TYR A 120 -5.91 -4.86 -5.74
CA TYR A 120 -7.28 -4.92 -5.22
C TYR A 120 -8.38 -4.78 -6.27
N PHE A 121 -8.06 -4.63 -7.54
CA PHE A 121 -9.06 -4.53 -8.61
C PHE A 121 -9.46 -5.92 -9.11
N SER A 122 -10.65 -6.02 -9.72
CA SER A 122 -11.29 -7.30 -10.03
C SER A 122 -10.55 -8.12 -11.07
N THR A 123 -9.78 -7.46 -11.95
CA THR A 123 -9.02 -8.09 -13.04
C THR A 123 -7.57 -7.62 -13.10
N ASP A 124 -6.69 -8.43 -13.70
CA ASP A 124 -5.31 -8.04 -13.99
C ASP A 124 -5.23 -6.82 -14.91
N GLN A 125 -6.21 -6.67 -15.82
CA GLN A 125 -6.27 -5.53 -16.72
C GLN A 125 -6.55 -4.22 -15.96
N GLU A 126 -7.46 -4.24 -14.99
CA GLU A 126 -7.74 -3.09 -14.13
C GLU A 126 -6.54 -2.76 -13.25
N ASN A 127 -5.90 -3.75 -12.62
CA ASN A 127 -4.67 -3.55 -11.85
C ASN A 127 -3.57 -2.91 -12.71
N LYS A 128 -3.40 -3.38 -13.94
CA LYS A 128 -2.44 -2.80 -14.91
C LYS A 128 -2.80 -1.36 -15.28
N ALA A 129 -4.08 -1.07 -15.48
CA ALA A 129 -4.55 0.30 -15.77
C ALA A 129 -4.26 1.26 -14.60
N VAL A 130 -4.46 0.81 -13.37
CA VAL A 130 -4.13 1.59 -12.16
C VAL A 130 -2.63 1.86 -12.07
N LEU A 131 -1.78 0.86 -12.26
CA LEU A 131 -0.33 1.08 -12.25
C LEU A 131 0.12 2.05 -13.36
N ARG A 132 -0.47 1.93 -14.55
CA ARG A 132 -0.21 2.87 -15.64
C ARG A 132 -0.66 4.29 -15.27
N GLY A 133 -1.82 4.43 -14.62
CA GLY A 133 -2.30 5.71 -14.09
C GLY A 133 -1.34 6.32 -13.06
N MET A 134 -0.80 5.52 -12.14
CA MET A 134 0.23 5.97 -11.18
C MET A 134 1.49 6.46 -11.89
N VAL A 135 1.99 5.73 -12.90
CA VAL A 135 3.15 6.14 -13.70
C VAL A 135 2.85 7.44 -14.48
N GLN A 136 1.63 7.62 -14.97
CA GLN A 136 1.23 8.86 -15.63
C GLN A 136 1.20 10.08 -14.70
N CYS A 137 1.01 9.89 -13.39
CA CYS A 137 1.10 10.98 -12.41
C CYS A 137 2.52 11.53 -12.26
N LEU A 138 3.52 10.75 -12.60
CA LEU A 138 4.92 11.15 -12.53
C LEU A 138 5.29 12.14 -13.62
N LYS A 139 6.16 13.10 -13.28
CA LYS A 139 6.94 13.87 -14.24
C LYS A 139 7.86 12.95 -15.06
N PRO A 140 8.39 13.37 -16.22
CA PRO A 140 9.49 12.65 -16.87
C PRO A 140 10.65 12.41 -15.88
N GLY A 141 11.18 11.19 -15.85
CA GLY A 141 12.23 10.81 -14.89
C GLY A 141 11.79 10.62 -13.44
N GLY A 142 10.54 10.89 -13.10
CA GLY A 142 9.97 10.67 -11.76
C GLY A 142 9.95 9.18 -11.37
N LYS A 143 9.87 8.88 -10.08
CA LYS A 143 10.03 7.52 -9.54
C LYS A 143 8.72 7.00 -8.95
N ILE A 144 8.43 5.71 -9.18
CA ILE A 144 7.32 5.00 -8.53
C ILE A 144 7.86 3.97 -7.55
N VAL A 145 7.25 3.90 -6.38
CA VAL A 145 7.50 2.86 -5.38
C VAL A 145 6.27 1.96 -5.27
N ILE A 146 6.47 0.65 -5.40
CA ILE A 146 5.47 -0.36 -5.07
C ILE A 146 6.04 -1.27 -3.98
N ASN A 147 5.34 -1.40 -2.86
CA ASN A 147 5.64 -2.38 -1.82
C ASN A 147 4.44 -3.31 -1.65
N THR A 148 4.63 -4.58 -1.91
CA THR A 148 3.55 -5.57 -1.88
C THR A 148 4.03 -6.92 -1.39
N ILE A 149 3.12 -7.75 -0.89
CA ILE A 149 3.45 -9.10 -0.47
C ILE A 149 3.94 -9.94 -1.66
N ASN A 150 4.97 -10.72 -1.43
CA ASN A 150 5.51 -11.66 -2.40
C ASN A 150 4.66 -12.94 -2.45
N ARG A 151 4.00 -13.21 -3.57
CA ARG A 151 3.23 -14.44 -3.74
C ARG A 151 4.04 -15.70 -3.47
N ASN A 152 5.29 -15.77 -3.95
CA ASN A 152 6.10 -16.98 -3.80
C ASN A 152 6.40 -17.26 -2.33
N PHE A 153 6.69 -16.21 -1.53
CA PHE A 153 6.85 -16.34 -0.09
C PHE A 153 5.55 -16.81 0.55
N LEU A 154 4.44 -16.09 0.28
CA LEU A 154 3.15 -16.38 0.91
C LEU A 154 2.71 -17.84 0.66
N LEU A 155 2.86 -18.34 -0.57
CA LEU A 155 2.49 -19.72 -0.89
C LEU A 155 3.37 -20.74 -0.21
N GLY A 156 4.64 -20.41 0.09
CA GLY A 156 5.54 -21.29 0.84
C GLY A 156 5.17 -21.47 2.32
N VAL A 157 4.41 -20.50 2.88
CA VAL A 157 3.95 -20.51 4.28
C VAL A 157 2.43 -20.46 4.39
N TYR A 158 1.73 -20.74 3.30
CA TYR A 158 0.29 -20.56 3.20
C TYR A 158 -0.47 -21.43 4.18
N LYS A 159 -1.34 -20.77 4.95
CA LYS A 159 -2.30 -21.41 5.84
C LYS A 159 -3.70 -20.96 5.45
N PRO A 160 -4.60 -21.88 5.04
CA PRO A 160 -5.96 -21.52 4.63
C PRO A 160 -6.79 -20.97 5.79
N ALA A 161 -6.45 -21.30 7.01
CA ALA A 161 -7.06 -20.76 8.21
C ALA A 161 -5.99 -20.50 9.27
N LEU A 162 -6.12 -19.39 9.97
CA LEU A 162 -5.31 -19.08 11.14
C LEU A 162 -6.13 -18.26 12.13
N TRP A 163 -5.73 -18.34 13.39
CA TRP A 163 -6.28 -17.50 14.44
C TRP A 163 -5.15 -17.00 15.33
N THR A 164 -5.35 -15.84 15.91
CA THR A 164 -4.41 -15.24 16.86
C THR A 164 -5.17 -14.58 17.98
N ILE A 165 -4.58 -14.59 19.18
CA ILE A 165 -5.05 -13.83 20.33
C ILE A 165 -3.98 -12.81 20.65
N ASP A 166 -4.34 -11.53 20.67
CA ASP A 166 -3.48 -10.45 21.14
C ASP A 166 -4.25 -9.62 22.16
N ARG A 167 -3.83 -9.72 23.43
CA ARG A 167 -4.52 -9.15 24.60
C ARG A 167 -5.99 -9.59 24.62
N ASP A 168 -6.90 -8.63 24.41
CA ASP A 168 -8.36 -8.85 24.45
C ASP A 168 -8.96 -9.01 23.04
N THR A 169 -8.13 -9.29 22.03
CA THR A 169 -8.57 -9.35 20.63
C THR A 169 -8.28 -10.72 20.05
N ILE A 170 -9.34 -11.39 19.59
CA ILE A 170 -9.26 -12.64 18.83
C ILE A 170 -9.41 -12.28 17.37
N THR A 171 -8.46 -12.69 16.54
CA THR A 171 -8.53 -12.58 15.09
C THR A 171 -8.60 -13.97 14.49
N VAL A 172 -9.63 -14.23 13.70
CA VAL A 172 -9.79 -15.45 12.90
C VAL A 172 -9.73 -15.05 11.43
N GLN A 173 -8.91 -15.72 10.66
CA GLN A 173 -8.78 -15.50 9.23
C GLN A 173 -8.95 -16.82 8.48
N ALA A 174 -9.80 -16.83 7.46
CA ALA A 174 -9.86 -17.86 6.45
C ALA A 174 -9.44 -17.28 5.10
N SER A 175 -8.62 -18.00 4.34
CA SER A 175 -8.10 -17.54 3.05
C SER A 175 -8.20 -18.63 2.00
N ILE A 176 -8.53 -18.24 0.77
CA ILE A 176 -8.62 -19.11 -0.40
C ILE A 176 -7.77 -18.50 -1.51
N PHE A 177 -6.73 -19.21 -1.94
CA PHE A 177 -5.91 -18.79 -3.06
C PHE A 177 -6.32 -19.53 -4.34
N ASP A 178 -6.78 -18.78 -5.33
CA ASP A 178 -7.07 -19.32 -6.67
C ASP A 178 -5.80 -19.40 -7.50
N VAL A 179 -5.37 -20.62 -7.79
CA VAL A 179 -4.14 -20.92 -8.56
C VAL A 179 -4.25 -20.43 -10.01
N LYS A 180 -5.44 -20.35 -10.61
CA LYS A 180 -5.64 -19.91 -12.00
C LYS A 180 -5.54 -18.40 -12.11
N THR A 181 -6.32 -17.69 -11.33
CA THR A 181 -6.41 -16.22 -11.38
C THR A 181 -5.34 -15.51 -10.53
N LYS A 182 -4.67 -16.24 -9.61
CA LYS A 182 -3.68 -15.71 -8.66
C LYS A 182 -4.26 -14.69 -7.66
N TYR A 183 -5.57 -14.70 -7.47
CA TYR A 183 -6.21 -13.92 -6.42
C TYR A 183 -6.26 -14.71 -5.11
N ASN A 184 -6.07 -14.00 -4.03
CA ASN A 184 -6.30 -14.49 -2.67
C ASN A 184 -7.53 -13.79 -2.10
N GLU A 185 -8.50 -14.57 -1.67
CA GLU A 185 -9.69 -14.10 -0.97
C GLU A 185 -9.50 -14.38 0.52
N SER A 186 -9.78 -13.39 1.36
CA SER A 186 -9.65 -13.53 2.80
C SER A 186 -10.87 -13.00 3.52
N TYR A 187 -11.35 -13.81 4.46
CA TYR A 187 -12.39 -13.47 5.41
C TYR A 187 -11.72 -13.30 6.76
N VAL A 188 -11.79 -12.11 7.34
CA VAL A 188 -11.16 -11.79 8.62
C VAL A 188 -12.23 -11.38 9.61
N CYS A 189 -12.31 -12.09 10.73
CA CYS A 189 -13.18 -11.76 11.85
C CYS A 189 -12.30 -11.31 13.03
N ILE A 190 -12.55 -10.13 13.55
CA ILE A 190 -11.85 -9.56 14.69
C ILE A 190 -12.87 -9.35 15.79
N VAL A 191 -12.70 -10.02 16.92
CA VAL A 191 -13.61 -9.96 18.08
C VAL A 191 -12.87 -9.44 19.29
N ASN A 192 -13.50 -8.52 20.01
CA ASN A 192 -13.04 -8.14 21.34
C ASN A 192 -13.57 -9.15 22.36
N GLU A 193 -12.69 -9.86 23.05
CA GLU A 193 -13.03 -10.95 23.97
C GLU A 193 -13.91 -10.47 25.14
N LYS A 194 -13.66 -9.27 25.68
CA LYS A 194 -14.37 -8.73 26.85
C LYS A 194 -15.79 -8.29 26.54
N THR A 195 -16.01 -7.76 25.33
CA THR A 195 -17.33 -7.19 24.96
C THR A 195 -18.14 -8.10 24.05
N GLY A 196 -17.52 -9.14 23.47
CA GLY A 196 -18.12 -9.99 22.46
C GLY A 196 -18.39 -9.26 21.12
N VAL A 197 -18.05 -7.97 21.03
CA VAL A 197 -18.28 -7.19 19.82
C VAL A 197 -17.22 -7.49 18.79
N GLY A 198 -17.63 -7.82 17.57
CA GLY A 198 -16.74 -8.17 16.47
C GLY A 198 -17.07 -7.48 15.16
N THR A 199 -16.10 -7.51 14.26
CA THR A 199 -16.25 -7.06 12.88
C THR A 199 -15.76 -8.15 11.94
N ALA A 200 -16.54 -8.44 10.90
CA ALA A 200 -16.15 -9.35 9.83
C ALA A 200 -15.81 -8.55 8.58
N ARG A 201 -14.77 -8.98 7.86
CA ARG A 201 -14.28 -8.32 6.66
C ARG A 201 -13.96 -9.33 5.60
N TYR A 202 -14.17 -8.94 4.38
CA TYR A 202 -13.75 -9.65 3.19
C TYR A 202 -12.82 -8.77 2.37
N HIS A 203 -11.75 -9.35 1.86
CA HIS A 203 -10.94 -8.71 0.84
C HIS A 203 -10.44 -9.73 -0.18
N ARG A 204 -10.24 -9.25 -1.39
CA ARG A 204 -9.72 -10.03 -2.51
C ARG A 204 -8.58 -9.26 -3.15
N VAL A 205 -7.42 -9.88 -3.25
CA VAL A 205 -6.20 -9.24 -3.76
C VAL A 205 -5.46 -10.14 -4.73
N ARG A 206 -5.04 -9.59 -5.86
CA ARG A 206 -4.15 -10.25 -6.82
C ARG A 206 -2.73 -10.26 -6.26
N LEU A 207 -2.19 -11.45 -6.07
CA LEU A 207 -0.83 -11.63 -5.56
C LEU A 207 0.15 -11.76 -6.72
N TYR A 208 1.20 -10.96 -6.71
CA TYR A 208 2.24 -10.94 -7.74
C TYR A 208 3.51 -11.63 -7.23
N SER A 209 4.14 -12.47 -8.10
CA SER A 209 5.53 -12.85 -7.88
C SER A 209 6.46 -11.67 -8.22
N PRO A 210 7.71 -11.67 -7.73
CA PRO A 210 8.67 -10.62 -8.08
C PRO A 210 8.85 -10.45 -9.60
N ASP A 211 8.92 -11.54 -10.34
CA ASP A 211 9.09 -11.50 -11.79
C ASP A 211 7.86 -10.95 -12.51
N GLU A 212 6.65 -11.25 -12.02
CA GLU A 212 5.40 -10.67 -12.56
C GLU A 212 5.35 -9.16 -12.32
N MET A 213 5.69 -8.71 -11.11
CA MET A 213 5.70 -7.28 -10.78
C MET A 213 6.71 -6.51 -11.62
N LEU A 214 7.92 -7.03 -11.79
CA LEU A 214 8.94 -6.43 -12.66
C LEU A 214 8.46 -6.30 -14.11
N ARG A 215 7.85 -7.36 -14.66
CA ARG A 215 7.28 -7.30 -16.02
C ARG A 215 6.16 -6.28 -16.13
N LEU A 216 5.26 -6.25 -15.13
CA LEU A 216 4.13 -5.34 -15.10
C LEU A 216 4.59 -3.88 -15.05
N MET A 217 5.56 -3.55 -14.21
CA MET A 217 6.13 -2.20 -14.13
C MET A 217 6.74 -1.76 -15.47
N LYS A 218 7.53 -2.64 -16.13
CA LYS A 218 8.10 -2.36 -17.46
C LYS A 218 7.01 -2.12 -18.50
N GLN A 219 5.97 -2.95 -18.53
CA GLN A 219 4.83 -2.79 -19.44
C GLN A 219 4.01 -1.51 -19.18
N CYS A 220 4.11 -0.93 -17.99
CA CYS A 220 3.46 0.33 -17.65
C CYS A 220 4.34 1.57 -17.86
N GLY A 221 5.55 1.42 -18.45
CA GLY A 221 6.44 2.52 -18.79
C GLY A 221 7.49 2.84 -17.75
N CYS A 222 7.77 1.90 -16.84
CA CYS A 222 8.90 2.04 -15.91
C CYS A 222 10.19 1.52 -16.51
N THR A 223 11.25 2.28 -16.36
CA THR A 223 12.64 1.91 -16.68
C THR A 223 13.44 1.80 -15.38
N LYS A 224 14.69 1.28 -15.47
CA LYS A 224 15.64 1.23 -14.34
C LYS A 224 15.02 0.71 -13.03
N VAL A 225 14.20 -0.36 -13.10
CA VAL A 225 13.55 -0.90 -11.91
C VAL A 225 14.57 -1.58 -11.03
N LYS A 226 14.73 -1.06 -9.79
CA LYS A 226 15.52 -1.67 -8.71
C LYS A 226 14.57 -2.35 -7.72
N VAL A 227 15.03 -3.43 -7.08
CA VAL A 227 14.22 -4.20 -6.13
C VAL A 227 15.04 -4.54 -4.89
N TRP A 228 14.44 -4.34 -3.72
CA TRP A 228 14.97 -4.76 -2.42
C TRP A 228 14.04 -5.77 -1.77
N GLY A 229 14.61 -6.61 -0.91
CA GLY A 229 13.86 -7.66 -0.20
C GLY A 229 13.02 -7.13 0.95
N ASP A 230 13.42 -6.02 1.54
CA ASP A 230 12.74 -5.34 2.64
C ASP A 230 13.25 -3.88 2.76
N PHE A 231 12.68 -3.10 3.69
CA PHE A 231 13.06 -1.71 4.01
C PHE A 231 14.40 -1.56 4.74
N ASP A 232 15.10 -2.63 5.03
CA ASP A 232 16.48 -2.61 5.53
C ASP A 232 17.54 -2.63 4.42
N GLY A 233 17.12 -2.53 3.16
CA GLY A 233 18.00 -2.48 1.99
C GLY A 233 18.57 -3.83 1.55
N ARG A 234 18.19 -4.95 2.19
CA ARG A 234 18.68 -6.29 1.80
C ARG A 234 18.29 -6.64 0.37
N PRO A 235 19.14 -7.43 -0.34
CA PRO A 235 18.82 -7.91 -1.68
C PRO A 235 17.53 -8.74 -1.71
N LEU A 236 16.82 -8.69 -2.85
CA LEU A 236 15.66 -9.53 -3.07
C LEU A 236 16.04 -11.02 -3.07
N ASN A 237 15.39 -11.80 -2.22
CA ASN A 237 15.29 -13.25 -2.38
C ASN A 237 13.88 -13.60 -2.86
N LYS A 238 13.76 -14.17 -4.06
CA LYS A 238 12.44 -14.42 -4.68
C LYS A 238 11.55 -15.38 -3.90
N LYS A 239 12.11 -16.21 -3.01
CA LYS A 239 11.37 -17.18 -2.20
C LYS A 239 11.10 -16.68 -0.79
N SER A 240 12.05 -15.99 -0.15
CA SER A 240 12.01 -15.66 1.28
C SER A 240 11.73 -14.19 1.59
N SER A 241 11.94 -13.25 0.66
CA SER A 241 11.55 -11.85 0.89
C SER A 241 10.03 -11.74 0.99
N THR A 242 9.55 -11.18 2.09
CA THR A 242 8.12 -11.13 2.41
C THR A 242 7.38 -10.01 1.67
N HIS A 243 7.92 -8.79 1.74
CA HIS A 243 7.33 -7.57 1.19
C HIS A 243 8.35 -6.77 0.37
N PRO A 244 8.76 -7.27 -0.81
CA PRO A 244 9.73 -6.57 -1.63
C PRO A 244 9.28 -5.17 -2.01
N ILE A 245 10.28 -4.29 -2.17
CA ILE A 245 10.11 -2.90 -2.57
C ILE A 245 10.65 -2.74 -3.99
N TYR A 246 9.81 -2.28 -4.89
CA TYR A 246 10.14 -2.02 -6.29
C TYR A 246 10.17 -0.51 -6.52
N ILE A 247 11.29 0.00 -7.02
CA ILE A 247 11.43 1.41 -7.40
C ILE A 247 11.76 1.47 -8.89
N GLY A 248 10.83 2.01 -9.67
CA GLY A 248 10.99 2.22 -11.10
C GLY A 248 11.01 3.70 -11.45
N GLN A 249 11.70 4.06 -12.53
CA GLN A 249 11.71 5.41 -13.08
C GLN A 249 10.79 5.48 -14.30
N LYS A 250 9.96 6.53 -14.41
CA LYS A 250 9.20 6.81 -15.62
C LYS A 250 10.16 7.15 -16.78
N ALA A 251 9.94 6.52 -17.91
CA ALA A 251 10.64 6.83 -19.16
C ALA A 251 10.44 8.29 -19.59
#